data_55dc989bfecac977328242e7a7e8491e
#
_entry.id   55dc989bfecac977328242e7a7e8491e
#
_cell.length_a   1.000
_cell.length_b   1.000
_cell.length_c   1.000
_cell.angle_alpha   90.00
_cell.angle_beta   90.00
_cell.angle_gamma   90.00
#
_symmetry.space_group_name_H-M   'P 1'
#
loop_
_entity.id
_entity.type
_entity.pdbx_description
1 polymer ?
#
loop_
_entity_poly.entity_id
_entity_poly.type
_entity_poly.pdbx_seq_one_letter_code
_entity_poly.pdbx_strand_id
1 'polypeptide(L)'
;MKEIIKTVGLTKRYGKKTVVSDVNMTVYRGDIYGFIGKNGAGKTTAMKLILGLAVPSGGEITLFGDNDLNKGRRKIGSLIEAPGLFRTCTAYENMKRFSLLSGGDDEKIKELLELVGLADTGKKRVGKFSLGMKQRLGIAIALLGDPEALILDEPINGLDPEGIKEVRDCVLKLNREKGVTFLISSHLLDELSKIVTRYGIINDGVLIEEITADELLKRVESGLKVVVDDGEKAEKILLENGFDAEQIKRDGNVILLPVETKPSSVNSLLAAGGVSVEELTALHGDVEQYFIDRTGV
;
A
#
# COMPACT_ATOMS: atom_id res chain seq x y z
N MET A 1 -16.17 -1.85 11.53
CA MET A 1 -14.70 -1.91 11.74
C MET A 1 -14.30 -0.87 12.79
N LYS A 2 -13.23 -1.13 13.59
CA LYS A 2 -12.78 -0.18 14.62
C LYS A 2 -11.80 0.82 14.01
N GLU A 3 -12.06 2.12 14.14
CA GLU A 3 -11.17 3.19 13.69
C GLU A 3 -9.90 3.24 14.55
N ILE A 4 -8.73 3.30 13.92
CA ILE A 4 -7.41 3.39 14.56
C ILE A 4 -6.84 4.78 14.39
N ILE A 5 -6.88 5.32 13.17
CA ILE A 5 -6.46 6.68 12.86
C ILE A 5 -7.61 7.34 12.12
N LYS A 6 -8.04 8.51 12.58
CA LYS A 6 -9.03 9.33 11.90
C LYS A 6 -8.58 10.78 11.88
N THR A 7 -8.69 11.41 10.73
CA THR A 7 -8.46 12.85 10.59
C THR A 7 -9.70 13.52 10.02
N VAL A 8 -10.00 14.71 10.49
CA VAL A 8 -11.11 15.54 10.00
C VAL A 8 -10.57 16.93 9.75
N GLY A 9 -10.64 17.39 8.50
CA GLY A 9 -10.17 18.72 8.10
C GLY A 9 -8.69 18.96 8.34
N LEU A 10 -7.85 17.90 8.41
CA LEU A 10 -6.46 18.02 8.78
C LEU A 10 -5.70 18.93 7.81
N THR A 11 -5.13 20.01 8.35
CA THR A 11 -4.50 21.07 7.56
C THR A 11 -3.13 21.44 8.14
N LYS A 12 -2.15 21.64 7.24
CA LYS A 12 -0.83 22.16 7.57
C LYS A 12 -0.39 23.26 6.62
N ARG A 13 0.01 24.39 7.20
CA ARG A 13 0.61 25.51 6.47
C ARG A 13 2.03 25.78 6.98
N TYR A 14 2.94 26.03 6.06
CA TYR A 14 4.27 26.54 6.32
C TYR A 14 4.38 27.92 5.68
N GLY A 15 4.33 28.98 6.49
CA GLY A 15 4.24 30.33 5.99
C GLY A 15 2.99 30.53 5.12
N LYS A 16 3.17 30.86 3.84
CA LYS A 16 2.10 31.07 2.87
C LYS A 16 1.68 29.78 2.13
N LYS A 17 2.47 28.70 2.23
CA LYS A 17 2.21 27.45 1.50
C LYS A 17 1.40 26.49 2.36
N THR A 18 0.23 26.08 1.87
CA THR A 18 -0.53 24.96 2.43
C THR A 18 0.04 23.67 1.81
N VAL A 19 0.47 22.72 2.65
CA VAL A 19 1.10 21.45 2.26
C VAL A 19 0.15 20.27 2.48
N VAL A 20 -0.75 20.38 3.46
CA VAL A 20 -1.85 19.44 3.71
C VAL A 20 -3.10 20.30 3.88
N SER A 21 -4.16 20.01 3.16
CA SER A 21 -5.37 20.80 3.09
C SER A 21 -6.60 19.93 3.23
N ASP A 22 -7.34 20.10 4.32
CA ASP A 22 -8.64 19.46 4.56
C ASP A 22 -8.62 17.93 4.39
N VAL A 23 -7.59 17.25 4.89
CA VAL A 23 -7.46 15.80 4.74
C VAL A 23 -8.37 15.08 5.74
N ASN A 24 -9.33 14.34 5.18
CA ASN A 24 -10.31 13.52 5.88
C ASN A 24 -10.01 12.04 5.61
N MET A 25 -9.31 11.34 6.50
CA MET A 25 -8.77 10.00 6.30
C MET A 25 -9.19 9.08 7.45
N THR A 26 -9.50 7.81 7.15
CA THR A 26 -9.82 6.81 8.17
C THR A 26 -9.08 5.50 7.92
N VAL A 27 -8.22 5.09 8.87
CA VAL A 27 -7.55 3.80 8.89
C VAL A 27 -8.23 2.91 9.93
N TYR A 28 -8.62 1.71 9.52
CA TYR A 28 -9.29 0.75 10.40
C TYR A 28 -8.31 -0.30 10.93
N ARG A 29 -8.69 -0.93 12.05
CA ARG A 29 -7.90 -2.03 12.63
C ARG A 29 -7.73 -3.17 11.63
N GLY A 30 -6.49 -3.61 11.44
CA GLY A 30 -6.13 -4.67 10.51
C GLY A 30 -5.90 -4.21 9.08
N ASP A 31 -6.16 -2.93 8.75
CA ASP A 31 -5.83 -2.39 7.43
C ASP A 31 -4.31 -2.41 7.19
N ILE A 32 -3.95 -2.68 5.94
CA ILE A 32 -2.71 -2.19 5.34
C ILE A 32 -3.14 -1.04 4.44
N TYR A 33 -3.13 0.18 5.01
CA TYR A 33 -3.57 1.38 4.32
C TYR A 33 -2.45 1.98 3.47
N GLY A 34 -2.60 1.98 2.16
CA GLY A 34 -1.69 2.61 1.21
C GLY A 34 -2.00 4.10 1.03
N PHE A 35 -1.13 4.98 1.50
CA PHE A 35 -1.24 6.43 1.32
C PHE A 35 -0.44 6.86 0.09
N ILE A 36 -1.13 6.98 -1.04
CA ILE A 36 -0.55 7.08 -2.38
C ILE A 36 -0.57 8.50 -2.90
N GLY A 37 0.50 8.91 -3.52
CA GLY A 37 0.61 10.22 -4.18
C GLY A 37 2.03 10.53 -4.61
N LYS A 38 2.19 11.52 -5.47
CA LYS A 38 3.49 12.01 -5.98
C LYS A 38 4.44 12.42 -4.85
N ASN A 39 5.71 12.53 -5.18
CA ASN A 39 6.68 13.19 -4.30
C ASN A 39 6.27 14.64 -4.09
N GLY A 40 6.21 15.07 -2.83
CA GLY A 40 5.72 16.40 -2.46
C GLY A 40 4.20 16.56 -2.31
N ALA A 41 3.39 15.54 -2.54
CA ALA A 41 1.94 15.58 -2.38
C ALA A 41 1.44 15.78 -0.94
N GLY A 42 2.33 15.76 0.07
CA GLY A 42 1.97 15.99 1.46
C GLY A 42 1.95 14.74 2.36
N LYS A 43 2.24 13.54 1.82
CA LYS A 43 2.21 12.25 2.55
C LYS A 43 3.01 12.28 3.85
N THR A 44 4.30 12.54 3.77
CA THR A 44 5.21 12.62 4.95
C THR A 44 4.73 13.67 5.94
N THR A 45 4.23 14.82 5.47
CA THR A 45 3.72 15.87 6.34
C THR A 45 2.48 15.40 7.09
N ALA A 46 1.51 14.77 6.42
CA ALA A 46 0.32 14.23 7.08
C ALA A 46 0.69 13.16 8.13
N MET A 47 1.61 12.26 7.82
CA MET A 47 2.13 11.28 8.79
C MET A 47 2.81 11.95 9.99
N LYS A 48 3.63 12.99 9.77
CA LYS A 48 4.27 13.77 10.84
C LYS A 48 3.24 14.46 11.75
N LEU A 49 2.12 14.94 11.20
CA LEU A 49 1.02 15.52 11.99
C LEU A 49 0.36 14.47 12.88
N ILE A 50 0.05 13.29 12.34
CA ILE A 50 -0.56 12.19 13.09
C ILE A 50 0.35 11.76 14.24
N LEU A 51 1.65 11.63 13.99
CA LEU A 51 2.66 11.24 14.97
C LEU A 51 3.00 12.35 15.98
N GLY A 52 2.56 13.59 15.75
CA GLY A 52 2.90 14.73 16.60
C GLY A 52 4.31 15.27 16.40
N LEU A 53 4.98 14.87 15.33
CA LEU A 53 6.29 15.41 14.90
C LEU A 53 6.16 16.80 14.25
N ALA A 54 4.93 17.17 13.90
CA ALA A 54 4.56 18.51 13.46
C ALA A 54 3.20 18.89 14.07
N VAL A 55 2.99 20.19 14.31
CA VAL A 55 1.72 20.71 14.86
C VAL A 55 0.80 21.05 13.68
N PRO A 56 -0.46 20.58 13.66
CA PRO A 56 -1.43 20.96 12.65
C PRO A 56 -1.76 22.45 12.70
N SER A 57 -2.12 23.02 11.56
CA SER A 57 -2.64 24.40 11.46
C SER A 57 -4.15 24.46 11.60
N GLY A 58 -4.84 23.31 11.48
CA GLY A 58 -6.28 23.16 11.64
C GLY A 58 -6.69 21.70 11.47
N GLY A 59 -7.96 21.41 11.79
CA GLY A 59 -8.51 20.08 11.76
C GLY A 59 -8.26 19.29 13.04
N GLU A 60 -8.78 18.07 13.06
CA GLU A 60 -8.76 17.18 14.24
C GLU A 60 -8.13 15.83 13.89
N ILE A 61 -7.50 15.21 14.87
CA ILE A 61 -6.94 13.86 14.80
C ILE A 61 -7.51 13.07 15.96
N THR A 62 -8.01 11.88 15.68
CA THR A 62 -8.43 10.90 16.67
C THR A 62 -7.62 9.63 16.51
N LEU A 63 -7.07 9.10 17.58
CA LEU A 63 -6.28 7.86 17.58
C LEU A 63 -6.95 6.83 18.48
N PHE A 64 -7.23 5.63 17.93
CA PHE A 64 -7.87 4.51 18.62
C PHE A 64 -9.24 4.86 19.22
N GLY A 65 -9.94 5.85 18.63
CA GLY A 65 -11.22 6.35 19.11
C GLY A 65 -11.12 7.26 20.34
N ASP A 66 -9.92 7.74 20.66
CA ASP A 66 -9.62 8.62 21.78
C ASP A 66 -9.02 9.94 21.28
N ASN A 67 -9.38 11.04 21.91
CA ASN A 67 -8.83 12.38 21.63
C ASN A 67 -7.53 12.65 22.42
N ASP A 68 -7.16 11.79 23.38
CA ASP A 68 -5.84 11.84 24.01
C ASP A 68 -4.78 11.29 23.04
N LEU A 69 -4.26 12.20 22.23
CA LEU A 69 -3.26 11.87 21.21
C LEU A 69 -1.98 11.29 21.80
N ASN A 70 -1.59 11.68 23.03
CA ASN A 70 -0.39 11.15 23.67
C ASN A 70 -0.55 9.66 24.02
N LYS A 71 -1.71 9.29 24.52
CA LYS A 71 -2.06 7.89 24.78
C LYS A 71 -2.15 7.09 23.48
N GLY A 72 -2.78 7.65 22.45
CA GLY A 72 -2.87 7.02 21.14
C GLY A 72 -1.49 6.81 20.47
N ARG A 73 -0.63 7.82 20.48
CA ARG A 73 0.70 7.78 19.88
C ARG A 73 1.63 6.73 20.49
N ARG A 74 1.48 6.44 21.79
CA ARG A 74 2.24 5.35 22.45
C ARG A 74 1.96 3.96 21.87
N LYS A 75 0.84 3.81 21.15
CA LYS A 75 0.42 2.57 20.49
C LYS A 75 0.81 2.53 19.01
N ILE A 76 1.55 3.54 18.54
CA ILE A 76 1.98 3.67 17.15
C ILE A 76 3.50 3.63 17.09
N GLY A 77 4.03 2.63 16.39
CA GLY A 77 5.42 2.64 15.98
C GLY A 77 5.57 3.37 14.65
N SER A 78 6.74 3.93 14.38
CA SER A 78 6.93 4.68 13.13
C SER A 78 8.33 4.56 12.56
N LEU A 79 8.39 4.61 11.23
CA LEU A 79 9.60 4.77 10.45
C LEU A 79 9.35 5.89 9.44
N ILE A 80 9.84 7.09 9.75
CA ILE A 80 9.69 8.28 8.90
C ILE A 80 11.04 8.63 8.32
N GLU A 81 11.10 8.74 6.99
CA GLU A 81 12.35 8.95 6.24
C GLU A 81 13.34 7.78 6.44
N ALA A 82 14.60 8.05 6.73
CA ALA A 82 15.60 7.00 6.93
C ALA A 82 15.67 6.58 8.41
N PRO A 83 15.86 5.28 8.70
CA PRO A 83 16.05 4.84 10.07
C PRO A 83 17.35 5.38 10.66
N GLY A 84 17.25 6.03 11.82
CA GLY A 84 18.36 6.64 12.56
C GLY A 84 19.28 5.60 13.21
N LEU A 85 19.95 4.75 12.41
CA LEU A 85 20.71 3.61 12.88
C LEU A 85 22.16 3.94 13.23
N PHE A 86 22.66 3.34 14.30
CA PHE A 86 24.06 3.38 14.66
C PHE A 86 24.88 2.45 13.75
N ARG A 87 25.53 3.01 12.73
CA ARG A 87 26.20 2.26 11.65
C ARG A 87 27.36 1.38 12.11
N THR A 88 28.00 1.74 13.25
CA THR A 88 29.10 0.99 13.85
C THR A 88 28.66 -0.17 14.75
N CYS A 89 27.37 -0.23 15.05
CA CYS A 89 26.75 -1.26 15.88
C CYS A 89 26.18 -2.40 15.02
N THR A 90 25.98 -3.56 15.63
CA THR A 90 25.21 -4.70 15.06
C THR A 90 23.71 -4.40 15.09
N ALA A 91 22.88 -5.27 14.46
CA ALA A 91 21.42 -5.19 14.58
C ALA A 91 20.97 -5.29 16.04
N TYR A 92 21.46 -6.28 16.77
CA TYR A 92 21.14 -6.48 18.17
C TYR A 92 21.51 -5.27 19.05
N GLU A 93 22.72 -4.71 18.88
CA GLU A 93 23.16 -3.53 19.64
C GLU A 93 22.31 -2.28 19.31
N ASN A 94 21.85 -2.12 18.07
CA ASN A 94 20.88 -1.08 17.71
C ASN A 94 19.57 -1.29 18.47
N MET A 95 18.96 -2.48 18.36
CA MET A 95 17.73 -2.82 19.07
C MET A 95 17.85 -2.57 20.57
N LYS A 96 18.96 -3.01 21.20
CA LYS A 96 19.22 -2.83 22.63
C LYS A 96 19.27 -1.35 23.03
N ARG A 97 19.83 -0.47 22.19
CA ARG A 97 19.87 0.97 22.45
C ARG A 97 18.47 1.59 22.40
N PHE A 98 17.67 1.22 21.39
CA PHE A 98 16.31 1.73 21.26
C PHE A 98 15.37 1.14 22.32
N SER A 99 15.59 -0.09 22.78
CA SER A 99 14.77 -0.70 23.84
C SER A 99 14.85 0.05 25.19
N LEU A 100 15.92 0.79 25.43
CA LEU A 100 16.01 1.66 26.61
C LEU A 100 14.95 2.78 26.64
N LEU A 101 14.46 3.17 25.48
CA LEU A 101 13.45 4.24 25.33
C LEU A 101 12.04 3.66 25.16
N SER A 102 11.91 2.55 24.44
CA SER A 102 10.63 1.98 24.03
C SER A 102 10.20 0.76 24.83
N GLY A 103 11.08 0.23 25.69
CA GLY A 103 10.91 -1.06 26.36
C GLY A 103 11.38 -2.23 25.50
N GLY A 104 11.23 -3.43 26.04
CA GLY A 104 11.68 -4.68 25.46
C GLY A 104 12.97 -5.20 26.09
N ASP A 105 12.97 -6.49 26.38
CA ASP A 105 14.11 -7.24 26.91
C ASP A 105 14.88 -7.94 25.77
N ASP A 106 15.84 -8.75 26.14
CA ASP A 106 16.69 -9.47 25.21
C ASP A 106 15.92 -10.56 24.42
N GLU A 107 14.88 -11.13 25.00
CA GLU A 107 14.03 -12.12 24.34
C GLU A 107 13.18 -11.45 23.26
N LYS A 108 12.58 -10.32 23.59
CA LYS A 108 11.81 -9.50 22.62
C LYS A 108 12.68 -9.03 21.45
N ILE A 109 13.90 -8.59 21.72
CA ILE A 109 14.85 -8.18 20.67
C ILE A 109 15.15 -9.35 19.73
N LYS A 110 15.38 -10.55 20.23
CA LYS A 110 15.64 -11.74 19.42
C LYS A 110 14.41 -12.12 18.59
N GLU A 111 13.21 -12.14 19.22
CA GLU A 111 11.95 -12.39 18.52
C GLU A 111 11.75 -11.42 17.34
N LEU A 112 11.96 -10.12 17.59
CA LEU A 112 11.76 -9.10 16.55
C LEU A 112 12.80 -9.20 15.43
N LEU A 113 14.06 -9.52 15.74
CA LEU A 113 15.10 -9.75 14.73
C LEU A 113 14.80 -10.98 13.87
N GLU A 114 14.28 -12.04 14.47
CA GLU A 114 13.84 -13.24 13.75
C GLU A 114 12.63 -12.91 12.86
N LEU A 115 11.66 -12.17 13.38
CA LEU A 115 10.44 -11.78 12.68
C LEU A 115 10.73 -10.99 11.40
N VAL A 116 11.74 -10.10 11.44
CA VAL A 116 12.15 -9.29 10.28
C VAL A 116 13.27 -9.96 9.45
N GLY A 117 13.65 -11.20 9.73
CA GLY A 117 14.67 -11.95 8.99
C GLY A 117 16.08 -11.40 9.15
N LEU A 118 16.45 -10.93 10.34
CA LEU A 118 17.78 -10.38 10.65
C LEU A 118 18.49 -11.14 11.79
N ALA A 119 17.97 -12.28 12.25
CA ALA A 119 18.55 -13.08 13.33
C ALA A 119 19.98 -13.55 13.00
N ASP A 120 20.21 -13.98 11.75
CA ASP A 120 21.50 -14.55 11.33
C ASP A 120 22.57 -13.50 11.00
N THR A 121 22.30 -12.23 11.23
CA THR A 121 23.27 -11.16 10.92
C THR A 121 24.46 -11.12 11.89
N GLY A 122 24.34 -11.72 13.07
CA GLY A 122 25.38 -11.93 14.05
C GLY A 122 26.20 -10.67 14.36
N LYS A 123 27.52 -10.73 14.11
CA LYS A 123 28.46 -9.62 14.36
C LYS A 123 28.55 -8.61 13.20
N LYS A 124 27.75 -8.76 12.11
CA LYS A 124 27.78 -7.83 10.97
C LYS A 124 27.27 -6.45 11.41
N ARG A 125 28.07 -5.43 11.18
CA ARG A 125 27.73 -4.04 11.54
C ARG A 125 26.71 -3.47 10.55
N VAL A 126 25.77 -2.68 11.04
CA VAL A 126 24.68 -2.07 10.26
C VAL A 126 25.20 -1.17 9.12
N GLY A 127 26.40 -0.59 9.25
CA GLY A 127 27.04 0.12 8.15
C GLY A 127 27.24 -0.72 6.88
N LYS A 128 27.31 -2.06 7.01
CA LYS A 128 27.47 -3.02 5.90
C LYS A 128 26.16 -3.68 5.47
N PHE A 129 25.01 -3.24 6.01
CA PHE A 129 23.69 -3.74 5.62
C PHE A 129 23.27 -3.17 4.26
N SER A 130 22.53 -3.96 3.48
CA SER A 130 21.78 -3.44 2.32
C SER A 130 20.75 -2.41 2.81
N LEU A 131 20.18 -1.64 1.90
CA LEU A 131 19.13 -0.69 2.25
C LEU A 131 17.90 -1.45 2.80
N GLY A 132 17.51 -2.57 2.18
CA GLY A 132 16.41 -3.43 2.66
C GLY A 132 16.65 -3.98 4.07
N MET A 133 17.86 -4.44 4.38
CA MET A 133 18.21 -4.85 5.76
C MET A 133 18.08 -3.69 6.75
N LYS A 134 18.45 -2.47 6.37
CA LYS A 134 18.30 -1.28 7.22
C LYS A 134 16.83 -0.92 7.44
N GLN A 135 16.00 -1.01 6.40
CA GLN A 135 14.56 -0.78 6.50
C GLN A 135 13.90 -1.81 7.44
N ARG A 136 14.21 -3.08 7.26
CA ARG A 136 13.69 -4.14 8.15
C ARG A 136 14.14 -3.96 9.60
N LEU A 137 15.37 -3.52 9.83
CA LEU A 137 15.83 -3.17 11.18
C LEU A 137 15.07 -1.96 11.73
N GLY A 138 14.78 -0.95 10.91
CA GLY A 138 13.94 0.19 11.29
C GLY A 138 12.52 -0.23 11.69
N ILE A 139 11.92 -1.17 10.94
CA ILE A 139 10.62 -1.76 11.28
C ILE A 139 10.70 -2.53 12.62
N ALA A 140 11.77 -3.33 12.84
CA ALA A 140 11.96 -4.03 14.11
C ALA A 140 12.07 -3.07 15.30
N ILE A 141 12.76 -1.95 15.14
CA ILE A 141 12.87 -0.90 16.17
C ILE A 141 11.49 -0.28 16.43
N ALA A 142 10.71 0.01 15.39
CA ALA A 142 9.37 0.56 15.53
C ALA A 142 8.39 -0.38 16.26
N LEU A 143 8.70 -1.69 16.31
CA LEU A 143 7.90 -2.71 17.00
C LEU A 143 8.28 -2.91 18.50
N LEU A 144 9.36 -2.31 18.99
CA LEU A 144 9.85 -2.54 20.37
C LEU A 144 8.80 -2.26 21.47
N GLY A 145 7.96 -1.26 21.27
CA GLY A 145 6.91 -0.88 22.22
C GLY A 145 5.59 -1.64 22.08
N ASP A 146 5.57 -2.77 21.38
CA ASP A 146 4.35 -3.56 21.08
C ASP A 146 3.21 -2.69 20.50
N PRO A 147 3.46 -1.92 19.44
CA PRO A 147 2.44 -1.04 18.88
C PRO A 147 1.29 -1.81 18.24
N GLU A 148 0.08 -1.23 18.32
CA GLU A 148 -1.09 -1.74 17.61
C GLU A 148 -1.12 -1.29 16.13
N ALA A 149 -0.35 -0.24 15.78
CA ALA A 149 -0.23 0.27 14.42
C ALA A 149 1.21 0.70 14.09
N LEU A 150 1.59 0.62 12.81
CA LEU A 150 2.84 1.14 12.26
C LEU A 150 2.58 2.17 11.17
N ILE A 151 3.33 3.29 11.23
CA ILE A 151 3.36 4.31 10.17
C ILE A 151 4.72 4.24 9.49
N LEU A 152 4.74 3.89 8.20
CA LEU A 152 5.95 3.69 7.42
C LEU A 152 5.96 4.66 6.22
N ASP A 153 6.93 5.57 6.21
CA ASP A 153 7.08 6.55 5.13
C ASP A 153 8.06 6.04 4.09
N GLU A 154 7.56 5.74 2.88
CA GLU A 154 8.32 5.25 1.72
C GLU A 154 9.24 4.04 2.05
N PRO A 155 8.78 2.97 2.74
CA PRO A 155 9.66 1.92 3.27
C PRO A 155 10.35 1.08 2.19
N ILE A 156 9.85 1.09 0.95
CA ILE A 156 10.41 0.32 -0.18
C ILE A 156 11.17 1.17 -1.19
N ASN A 157 11.24 2.49 -0.95
CA ASN A 157 11.88 3.40 -1.90
C ASN A 157 13.40 3.15 -2.01
N GLY A 158 13.90 3.04 -3.24
CA GLY A 158 15.31 2.82 -3.53
C GLY A 158 15.83 1.41 -3.23
N LEU A 159 14.95 0.46 -2.94
CA LEU A 159 15.32 -0.94 -2.78
C LEU A 159 15.40 -1.65 -4.15
N ASP A 160 16.24 -2.66 -4.20
CA ASP A 160 16.22 -3.65 -5.28
C ASP A 160 14.97 -4.57 -5.19
N PRO A 161 14.60 -5.30 -6.24
CA PRO A 161 13.41 -6.14 -6.25
C PRO A 161 13.36 -7.17 -5.10
N GLU A 162 14.51 -7.71 -4.69
CA GLU A 162 14.61 -8.65 -3.58
C GLU A 162 14.30 -7.95 -2.25
N GLY A 163 14.89 -6.78 -2.02
CA GLY A 163 14.64 -5.96 -0.82
C GLY A 163 13.18 -5.49 -0.72
N ILE A 164 12.53 -5.13 -1.85
CA ILE A 164 11.11 -4.80 -1.90
C ILE A 164 10.27 -6.00 -1.44
N LYS A 165 10.54 -7.19 -2.00
CA LYS A 165 9.86 -8.43 -1.63
C LYS A 165 10.02 -8.73 -0.14
N GLU A 166 11.24 -8.64 0.40
CA GLU A 166 11.53 -8.91 1.81
C GLU A 166 10.76 -7.97 2.76
N VAL A 167 10.71 -6.66 2.45
CA VAL A 167 9.96 -5.67 3.25
C VAL A 167 8.45 -5.95 3.15
N ARG A 168 7.94 -6.24 1.97
CA ARG A 168 6.54 -6.59 1.75
C ARG A 168 6.13 -7.83 2.54
N ASP A 169 6.90 -8.91 2.45
CA ASP A 169 6.64 -10.17 3.15
C ASP A 169 6.67 -9.96 4.68
N CYS A 170 7.58 -9.09 5.17
CA CYS A 170 7.63 -8.67 6.56
C CYS A 170 6.33 -7.96 7.00
N VAL A 171 5.83 -6.99 6.21
CA VAL A 171 4.57 -6.28 6.48
C VAL A 171 3.39 -7.24 6.53
N LEU A 172 3.28 -8.13 5.54
CA LEU A 172 2.20 -9.13 5.49
C LEU A 172 2.25 -10.08 6.69
N LYS A 173 3.43 -10.56 7.07
CA LYS A 173 3.62 -11.43 8.22
C LYS A 173 3.16 -10.73 9.51
N LEU A 174 3.61 -9.50 9.74
CA LEU A 174 3.24 -8.71 10.91
C LEU A 174 1.72 -8.43 10.97
N ASN A 175 1.10 -8.10 9.84
CA ASN A 175 -0.34 -7.87 9.79
C ASN A 175 -1.12 -9.15 10.11
N ARG A 176 -0.77 -10.28 9.48
CA ARG A 176 -1.47 -11.56 9.64
C ARG A 176 -1.23 -12.23 11.00
N GLU A 177 0.01 -12.28 11.48
CA GLU A 177 0.39 -13.01 12.68
C GLU A 177 0.24 -12.20 13.96
N LYS A 178 0.49 -10.88 13.90
CA LYS A 178 0.45 -9.98 15.06
C LYS A 178 -0.74 -9.02 15.06
N GLY A 179 -1.54 -8.98 13.99
CA GLY A 179 -2.69 -8.08 13.86
C GLY A 179 -2.32 -6.60 13.80
N VAL A 180 -1.08 -6.28 13.42
CA VAL A 180 -0.62 -4.89 13.32
C VAL A 180 -1.31 -4.18 12.17
N THR A 181 -1.84 -2.98 12.44
CA THR A 181 -2.41 -2.09 11.42
C THR A 181 -1.31 -1.25 10.79
N PHE A 182 -1.36 -1.03 9.49
CA PHE A 182 -0.34 -0.26 8.78
C PHE A 182 -0.91 0.98 8.09
N LEU A 183 -0.17 2.08 8.16
CA LEU A 183 -0.29 3.23 7.26
C LEU A 183 1.04 3.38 6.54
N ILE A 184 1.05 3.10 5.24
CA ILE A 184 2.28 3.06 4.43
C ILE A 184 2.17 4.09 3.31
N SER A 185 3.11 5.04 3.23
CA SER A 185 3.21 5.92 2.07
C SER A 185 4.02 5.26 0.96
N SER A 186 3.62 5.49 -0.28
CA SER A 186 4.43 5.15 -1.44
C SER A 186 4.05 6.00 -2.65
N HIS A 187 4.97 6.11 -3.58
CA HIS A 187 4.73 6.54 -4.96
C HIS A 187 4.89 5.35 -5.94
N LEU A 188 5.30 4.16 -5.44
CA LEU A 188 5.44 2.91 -6.21
C LEU A 188 4.18 2.07 -6.01
N LEU A 189 3.23 2.24 -6.91
CA LEU A 189 1.90 1.62 -6.83
C LEU A 189 1.93 0.12 -7.01
N ASP A 190 2.62 -0.36 -8.05
CA ASP A 190 2.67 -1.77 -8.41
C ASP A 190 3.11 -2.68 -7.27
N GLU A 191 4.08 -2.22 -6.48
CA GLU A 191 4.58 -3.01 -5.38
C GLU A 191 3.68 -2.94 -4.14
N LEU A 192 3.09 -1.77 -3.89
CA LEU A 192 2.21 -1.60 -2.74
C LEU A 192 0.83 -2.23 -2.96
N SER A 193 0.31 -2.22 -4.20
CA SER A 193 -0.98 -2.84 -4.56
C SER A 193 -1.08 -4.32 -4.20
N LYS A 194 0.05 -5.01 -4.14
CA LYS A 194 0.12 -6.44 -3.81
C LYS A 194 -0.22 -6.76 -2.35
N ILE A 195 -0.24 -5.76 -1.46
CA ILE A 195 -0.44 -5.96 -0.02
C ILE A 195 -1.51 -5.06 0.60
N VAL A 196 -1.89 -3.97 -0.06
CA VAL A 196 -2.81 -2.96 0.47
C VAL A 196 -4.25 -3.46 0.49
N THR A 197 -4.95 -3.17 1.58
CA THR A 197 -6.39 -3.45 1.75
C THR A 197 -7.26 -2.23 1.47
N ARG A 198 -6.70 -1.02 1.64
CA ARG A 198 -7.37 0.26 1.43
C ARG A 198 -6.39 1.32 0.96
N TYR A 199 -6.83 2.17 0.06
CA TYR A 199 -6.03 3.26 -0.49
C TYR A 199 -6.58 4.61 -0.04
N GLY A 200 -5.67 5.54 0.24
CA GLY A 200 -5.93 6.98 0.29
C GLY A 200 -5.09 7.67 -0.76
N ILE A 201 -5.73 8.32 -1.72
CA ILE A 201 -5.06 9.02 -2.82
C ILE A 201 -4.94 10.49 -2.47
N ILE A 202 -3.69 10.97 -2.38
CA ILE A 202 -3.42 12.38 -2.09
C ILE A 202 -2.71 13.06 -3.27
N ASN A 203 -3.18 14.24 -3.64
CA ASN A 203 -2.51 15.12 -4.60
C ASN A 203 -2.54 16.56 -4.12
N ASP A 204 -1.42 17.28 -4.23
CA ASP A 204 -1.25 18.70 -3.82
C ASP A 204 -1.83 19.01 -2.43
N GLY A 205 -1.63 18.09 -1.49
CA GLY A 205 -2.07 18.24 -0.10
C GLY A 205 -3.52 17.88 0.17
N VAL A 206 -4.31 17.52 -0.84
CA VAL A 206 -5.72 17.15 -0.72
C VAL A 206 -5.91 15.65 -0.88
N LEU A 207 -6.65 15.02 0.02
CA LEU A 207 -7.07 13.61 -0.15
C LEU A 207 -8.20 13.58 -1.17
N ILE A 208 -7.92 13.03 -2.36
CA ILE A 208 -8.86 13.00 -3.48
C ILE A 208 -9.87 11.88 -3.29
N GLU A 209 -9.41 10.73 -2.80
CA GLU A 209 -10.24 9.53 -2.68
C GLU A 209 -9.73 8.59 -1.59
N GLU A 210 -10.67 7.92 -0.92
CA GLU A 210 -10.44 6.71 -0.14
C GLU A 210 -11.24 5.56 -0.76
N ILE A 211 -10.57 4.43 -1.02
CA ILE A 211 -11.18 3.27 -1.69
C ILE A 211 -10.58 1.97 -1.17
N THR A 212 -11.38 0.93 -1.01
CA THR A 212 -10.85 -0.41 -0.69
C THR A 212 -10.19 -1.04 -1.91
N ALA A 213 -9.27 -1.99 -1.68
CA ALA A 213 -8.63 -2.72 -2.77
C ALA A 213 -9.67 -3.47 -3.64
N ASP A 214 -10.68 -4.06 -3.01
CA ASP A 214 -11.75 -4.78 -3.72
C ASP A 214 -12.62 -3.84 -4.57
N GLU A 215 -12.94 -2.64 -4.07
CA GLU A 215 -13.69 -1.63 -4.83
C GLU A 215 -12.85 -1.07 -5.98
N LEU A 216 -11.55 -0.87 -5.75
CA LEU A 216 -10.63 -0.41 -6.79
C LEU A 216 -10.55 -1.44 -7.92
N LEU A 217 -10.35 -2.72 -7.60
CA LEU A 217 -10.31 -3.80 -8.60
C LEU A 217 -11.61 -3.90 -9.44
N LYS A 218 -12.76 -3.56 -8.85
CA LYS A 218 -14.03 -3.50 -9.58
C LYS A 218 -14.15 -2.28 -10.50
N ARG A 219 -13.49 -1.18 -10.16
CA ARG A 219 -13.54 0.07 -10.95
C ARG A 219 -12.50 0.11 -12.07
N VAL A 220 -11.38 -0.54 -11.84
CA VAL A 220 -10.35 -0.66 -12.88
C VAL A 220 -10.86 -1.67 -13.89
N GLU A 221 -10.94 -1.27 -15.17
CA GLU A 221 -11.43 -2.15 -16.24
C GLU A 221 -10.55 -3.42 -16.32
N SER A 222 -10.97 -4.42 -15.59
CA SER A 222 -10.44 -5.76 -15.69
C SER A 222 -11.36 -6.55 -16.60
N GLY A 223 -10.80 -7.35 -17.49
CA GLY A 223 -11.61 -8.10 -18.46
C GLY A 223 -10.76 -9.08 -19.24
N LEU A 224 -11.40 -9.80 -20.13
CA LEU A 224 -10.75 -10.62 -21.13
C LEU A 224 -10.74 -9.87 -22.46
N LYS A 225 -9.58 -9.38 -22.88
CA LYS A 225 -9.36 -8.81 -24.21
C LYS A 225 -9.26 -9.97 -25.21
N VAL A 226 -10.07 -9.91 -26.24
CA VAL A 226 -10.10 -10.86 -27.35
C VAL A 226 -9.90 -10.08 -28.63
N VAL A 227 -8.84 -10.37 -29.38
CA VAL A 227 -8.63 -9.82 -30.71
C VAL A 227 -8.99 -10.93 -31.72
N VAL A 228 -9.84 -10.60 -32.67
CA VAL A 228 -10.40 -11.55 -33.64
C VAL A 228 -10.26 -11.03 -35.07
N ASP A 229 -10.39 -11.89 -36.05
CA ASP A 229 -10.42 -11.53 -37.48
C ASP A 229 -11.74 -10.83 -37.91
N ASP A 230 -12.86 -11.14 -37.24
CA ASP A 230 -14.18 -10.55 -37.50
C ASP A 230 -14.91 -10.25 -36.20
N GLY A 231 -14.81 -8.98 -35.75
CA GLY A 231 -15.38 -8.52 -34.49
C GLY A 231 -16.92 -8.53 -34.48
N GLU A 232 -17.58 -8.24 -35.61
CA GLU A 232 -19.05 -8.23 -35.68
C GLU A 232 -19.63 -9.66 -35.55
N LYS A 233 -19.00 -10.58 -36.24
CA LYS A 233 -19.39 -11.99 -36.18
C LYS A 233 -19.10 -12.58 -34.81
N ALA A 234 -17.97 -12.22 -34.19
CA ALA A 234 -17.62 -12.66 -32.84
C ALA A 234 -18.61 -12.16 -31.79
N GLU A 235 -18.98 -10.89 -31.81
CA GLU A 235 -19.97 -10.29 -30.91
C GLU A 235 -21.33 -11.02 -31.04
N LYS A 236 -21.78 -11.26 -32.26
CA LYS A 236 -23.04 -11.99 -32.51
C LYS A 236 -23.00 -13.42 -31.92
N ILE A 237 -21.90 -14.14 -32.11
CA ILE A 237 -21.71 -15.49 -31.54
C ILE A 237 -21.78 -15.44 -30.02
N LEU A 238 -21.12 -14.46 -29.38
CA LEU A 238 -21.13 -14.29 -27.93
C LEU A 238 -22.55 -14.04 -27.41
N LEU A 239 -23.30 -13.13 -28.02
CA LEU A 239 -24.69 -12.81 -27.67
C LEU A 239 -25.62 -14.04 -27.82
N GLU A 240 -25.50 -14.79 -28.93
CA GLU A 240 -26.28 -16.02 -29.17
C GLU A 240 -25.96 -17.13 -28.15
N ASN A 241 -24.82 -17.09 -27.49
CA ASN A 241 -24.39 -18.05 -26.49
C ASN A 241 -24.50 -17.52 -25.04
N GLY A 242 -25.31 -16.49 -24.82
CA GLY A 242 -25.75 -16.06 -23.49
C GLY A 242 -24.85 -15.02 -22.79
N PHE A 243 -23.95 -14.37 -23.54
CA PHE A 243 -23.25 -13.20 -23.02
C PHE A 243 -24.19 -12.00 -23.05
N ASP A 244 -24.15 -11.18 -22.00
CA ASP A 244 -24.95 -9.97 -21.90
C ASP A 244 -24.38 -8.85 -22.77
N ALA A 245 -25.23 -8.23 -23.58
CA ALA A 245 -24.86 -7.12 -24.48
C ALA A 245 -24.25 -5.92 -23.71
N GLU A 246 -24.70 -5.64 -22.49
CA GLU A 246 -24.20 -4.55 -21.67
C GLU A 246 -22.76 -4.84 -21.14
N GLN A 247 -22.35 -6.09 -21.16
CA GLN A 247 -21.04 -6.55 -20.67
C GLN A 247 -20.02 -6.75 -21.81
N ILE A 248 -20.44 -6.68 -23.06
CA ILE A 248 -19.56 -6.78 -24.23
C ILE A 248 -19.24 -5.36 -24.71
N LYS A 249 -17.96 -4.99 -24.65
CA LYS A 249 -17.47 -3.74 -25.26
C LYS A 249 -16.67 -4.10 -26.51
N ARG A 250 -17.10 -3.63 -27.69
CA ARG A 250 -16.40 -3.86 -28.95
C ARG A 250 -15.86 -2.56 -29.54
N ASP A 251 -14.61 -2.61 -29.95
CA ASP A 251 -13.94 -1.59 -30.75
C ASP A 251 -13.27 -2.27 -31.95
N GLY A 252 -13.93 -2.22 -33.12
CA GLY A 252 -13.48 -2.94 -34.31
C GLY A 252 -13.38 -4.46 -34.08
N ASN A 253 -12.18 -4.98 -34.20
CA ASN A 253 -11.85 -6.39 -34.00
C ASN A 253 -11.40 -6.73 -32.58
N VAL A 254 -11.44 -5.77 -31.66
CA VAL A 254 -11.11 -5.95 -30.25
C VAL A 254 -12.41 -6.05 -29.47
N ILE A 255 -12.56 -7.13 -28.69
CA ILE A 255 -13.71 -7.36 -27.81
C ILE A 255 -13.18 -7.42 -26.37
N LEU A 256 -13.82 -6.70 -25.47
CA LEU A 256 -13.58 -6.75 -24.05
C LEU A 256 -14.76 -7.44 -23.36
N LEU A 257 -14.46 -8.51 -22.60
CA LEU A 257 -15.43 -9.32 -21.86
C LEU A 257 -15.17 -9.21 -20.35
N PRO A 258 -16.15 -9.52 -19.48
CA PRO A 258 -15.97 -9.51 -18.02
C PRO A 258 -14.83 -10.41 -17.54
N VAL A 259 -14.23 -10.04 -16.40
CA VAL A 259 -13.13 -10.77 -15.73
C VAL A 259 -13.44 -12.25 -15.46
N GLU A 260 -14.69 -12.54 -15.11
CA GLU A 260 -15.11 -13.90 -14.76
C GLU A 260 -15.18 -14.83 -15.98
N THR A 261 -14.97 -14.27 -17.17
CA THR A 261 -15.03 -15.01 -18.43
C THR A 261 -13.83 -15.94 -18.57
N LYS A 262 -14.10 -17.25 -18.70
CA LYS A 262 -13.02 -18.24 -18.91
C LYS A 262 -12.46 -18.14 -20.33
N PRO A 263 -11.15 -17.83 -20.49
CA PRO A 263 -10.53 -17.68 -21.82
C PRO A 263 -10.73 -18.90 -22.72
N SER A 264 -10.59 -20.10 -22.17
CA SER A 264 -10.74 -21.35 -22.94
C SER A 264 -12.16 -21.55 -23.51
N SER A 265 -13.19 -21.11 -22.75
CA SER A 265 -14.58 -21.21 -23.21
C SER A 265 -14.86 -20.26 -24.39
N VAL A 266 -14.36 -19.01 -24.28
CA VAL A 266 -14.49 -18.02 -25.36
C VAL A 266 -13.76 -18.48 -26.62
N ASN A 267 -12.52 -18.93 -26.49
CA ASN A 267 -11.76 -19.42 -27.64
C ASN A 267 -12.47 -20.57 -28.35
N SER A 268 -12.94 -21.57 -27.59
CA SER A 268 -13.66 -22.70 -28.16
C SER A 268 -14.96 -22.29 -28.85
N LEU A 269 -15.69 -21.35 -28.27
CA LEU A 269 -16.95 -20.83 -28.80
C LEU A 269 -16.74 -20.09 -30.13
N LEU A 270 -15.79 -19.16 -30.18
CA LEU A 270 -15.49 -18.37 -31.36
C LEU A 270 -14.93 -19.24 -32.47
N ALA A 271 -14.03 -20.17 -32.17
CA ALA A 271 -13.48 -21.11 -33.15
C ALA A 271 -14.57 -22.02 -33.74
N ALA A 272 -15.51 -22.53 -32.91
CA ALA A 272 -16.64 -23.33 -33.40
C ALA A 272 -17.59 -22.51 -34.31
N GLY A 273 -17.71 -21.21 -34.08
CA GLY A 273 -18.44 -20.26 -34.92
C GLY A 273 -17.69 -19.81 -36.16
N GLY A 274 -16.45 -20.28 -36.37
CA GLY A 274 -15.62 -19.94 -37.53
C GLY A 274 -15.07 -18.51 -37.47
N VAL A 275 -14.72 -18.04 -36.27
CA VAL A 275 -13.97 -16.82 -36.00
C VAL A 275 -12.59 -17.19 -35.48
N SER A 276 -11.54 -16.58 -36.07
CA SER A 276 -10.16 -16.80 -35.66
C SER A 276 -9.78 -15.86 -34.51
N VAL A 277 -9.33 -16.40 -33.40
CA VAL A 277 -8.84 -15.61 -32.27
C VAL A 277 -7.34 -15.37 -32.44
N GLU A 278 -6.94 -14.11 -32.60
CA GLU A 278 -5.55 -13.70 -32.81
C GLU A 278 -4.82 -13.46 -31.48
N GLU A 279 -5.53 -12.86 -30.49
CA GLU A 279 -5.00 -12.59 -29.15
C GLU A 279 -6.10 -12.84 -28.10
N LEU A 280 -5.70 -13.44 -26.99
CA LEU A 280 -6.59 -13.67 -25.85
C LEU A 280 -5.82 -13.38 -24.57
N THR A 281 -6.05 -12.17 -24.02
CA THR A 281 -5.28 -11.64 -22.89
C THR A 281 -6.20 -11.24 -21.75
N ALA A 282 -5.96 -11.82 -20.56
CA ALA A 282 -6.60 -11.33 -19.36
C ALA A 282 -6.03 -9.94 -19.01
N LEU A 283 -6.86 -8.92 -19.18
CA LEU A 283 -6.53 -7.58 -18.69
C LEU A 283 -6.75 -7.57 -17.19
N HIS A 284 -5.67 -7.52 -16.46
CA HIS A 284 -5.72 -7.08 -15.07
C HIS A 284 -5.79 -5.57 -15.11
N GLY A 285 -6.87 -5.00 -14.61
CA GLY A 285 -7.04 -3.57 -14.64
C GLY A 285 -5.80 -2.83 -14.15
N ASP A 286 -5.37 -1.85 -14.91
CA ASP A 286 -4.18 -1.06 -14.61
C ASP A 286 -4.48 -0.11 -13.47
N VAL A 287 -4.14 -0.55 -12.25
CA VAL A 287 -4.25 0.24 -11.04
C VAL A 287 -3.42 1.51 -11.17
N GLU A 288 -2.25 1.45 -11.84
CA GLU A 288 -1.38 2.60 -12.05
C GLU A 288 -2.05 3.64 -12.95
N GLN A 289 -2.69 3.21 -14.05
CA GLN A 289 -3.44 4.11 -14.93
C GLN A 289 -4.60 4.80 -14.18
N TYR A 290 -5.34 4.07 -13.33
CA TYR A 290 -6.39 4.67 -12.51
C TYR A 290 -5.88 5.83 -11.63
N PHE A 291 -4.70 5.66 -11.03
CA PHE A 291 -4.09 6.70 -10.21
C PHE A 291 -3.55 7.86 -11.05
N ILE A 292 -2.98 7.57 -12.22
CA ILE A 292 -2.52 8.58 -13.18
C ILE A 292 -3.69 9.50 -13.57
N ASP A 293 -4.82 8.91 -13.94
CA ASP A 293 -6.02 9.66 -14.34
C ASP A 293 -6.57 10.53 -13.21
N ARG A 294 -6.47 10.08 -11.95
CA ARG A 294 -6.95 10.82 -10.77
C ARG A 294 -5.98 11.90 -10.30
N THR A 295 -4.68 11.70 -10.50
CA THR A 295 -3.66 12.64 -10.04
C THR A 295 -3.14 13.56 -11.13
N GLY A 296 -3.55 13.35 -12.41
CA GLY A 296 -3.16 14.20 -13.55
C GLY A 296 -1.66 14.08 -13.89
N VAL A 297 -1.10 12.88 -13.82
CA VAL A 297 0.32 12.61 -14.16
C VAL A 297 0.42 12.16 -15.59
#